data_229e18f9b24cf7649164041c8875d37e
#
_entry.id   229e18f9b24cf7649164041c8875d37e
#
_cell.length_a   1.000
_cell.length_b   1.000
_cell.length_c   1.000
_cell.angle_alpha   90.00
_cell.angle_beta   90.00
_cell.angle_gamma   90.00
#
_symmetry.space_group_name_H-M   'P 1'
#
loop_
_entity.id
_entity.type
_entity.pdbx_description
1 polymer ?
#
loop_
_entity_poly.entity_id
_entity_poly.type
_entity_poly.pdbx_seq_one_letter_code
_entity_poly.pdbx_strand_id
1 'polypeptide(L)'
;MNKEVLTGQATAEQIKTWKDKYGDIFFTRSDGHIAYFRKPTRPEVSYSMSLQSDPIKASESILKACHIGGSDVFYKEPGFMIGASDLVEALMDIKKVELGKL
;
A
#
# COMPACT_ATOMS: atom_id res chain seq x y z
N MET A 1 -28.95 -6.24 11.94
CA MET A 1 -28.13 -5.82 10.80
C MET A 1 -26.75 -6.47 10.91
N ASN A 2 -26.38 -7.24 9.93
CA ASN A 2 -25.12 -7.94 9.95
C ASN A 2 -24.00 -6.99 9.56
N LYS A 3 -23.01 -6.83 10.45
CA LYS A 3 -21.77 -6.19 10.08
C LYS A 3 -20.98 -7.14 9.20
N GLU A 4 -20.69 -6.75 7.99
CA GLU A 4 -19.76 -7.51 7.17
C GLU A 4 -18.37 -7.43 7.79
N VAL A 5 -17.80 -8.60 8.04
CA VAL A 5 -16.40 -8.70 8.44
C VAL A 5 -15.60 -8.95 7.17
N LEU A 6 -14.73 -8.02 6.86
CA LEU A 6 -13.86 -8.16 5.69
C LEU A 6 -12.74 -9.15 5.99
N THR A 7 -12.35 -9.92 4.97
CA THR A 7 -11.21 -10.82 5.09
C THR A 7 -9.94 -10.01 5.33
N GLY A 8 -9.28 -10.27 6.44
CA GLY A 8 -8.08 -9.55 6.84
C GLY A 8 -8.32 -8.37 7.78
N GLN A 9 -9.56 -8.15 8.22
CA GLN A 9 -9.91 -7.05 9.12
C GLN A 9 -9.07 -7.07 10.39
N ALA A 10 -8.37 -5.96 10.66
CA ALA A 10 -7.57 -5.81 11.87
C ALA A 10 -8.42 -5.30 13.04
N THR A 11 -7.97 -5.57 14.25
CA THR A 11 -8.56 -5.00 15.46
C THR A 11 -8.07 -3.57 15.66
N ALA A 12 -8.82 -2.79 16.44
CA ALA A 12 -8.39 -1.42 16.79
C ALA A 12 -7.03 -1.43 17.50
N GLU A 13 -6.76 -2.46 18.29
CA GLU A 13 -5.50 -2.63 19.02
C GLU A 13 -4.33 -2.85 18.07
N GLN A 14 -4.52 -3.69 17.06
CA GLN A 14 -3.50 -3.91 16.02
C GLN A 14 -3.19 -2.62 15.26
N ILE A 15 -4.22 -1.87 14.88
CA ILE A 15 -4.05 -0.60 14.17
C ILE A 15 -3.27 0.39 15.02
N LYS A 16 -3.58 0.48 16.30
CA LYS A 16 -2.86 1.36 17.23
C LYS A 16 -1.38 0.98 17.32
N THR A 17 -1.10 -0.31 17.44
CA THR A 17 0.28 -0.82 17.50
C THR A 17 1.05 -0.44 16.22
N TRP A 18 0.41 -0.59 15.07
CA TRP A 18 1.03 -0.24 13.80
C TRP A 18 1.30 1.27 13.68
N LYS A 19 0.34 2.10 14.13
CA LYS A 19 0.52 3.56 14.14
C LYS A 19 1.67 3.97 15.03
N ASP A 20 1.82 3.34 16.20
CA ASP A 20 2.91 3.62 17.12
C ASP A 20 4.26 3.22 16.53
N LYS A 21 4.29 2.14 15.75
CA LYS A 21 5.53 1.59 15.17
C LYS A 21 5.93 2.26 13.85
N TYR A 22 4.95 2.52 12.98
CA TYR A 22 5.21 2.93 11.61
C TYR A 22 4.77 4.36 11.29
N GLY A 23 4.02 5.00 12.16
CA GLY A 23 3.41 6.30 11.88
C GLY A 23 2.14 6.15 11.06
N ASP A 24 2.06 6.83 9.93
CA ASP A 24 0.87 6.79 9.08
C ASP A 24 0.62 5.39 8.54
N ILE A 25 -0.61 4.93 8.74
CA ILE A 25 -1.07 3.62 8.24
C ILE A 25 -2.16 3.86 7.22
N PHE A 26 -2.06 3.16 6.11
CA PHE A 26 -3.03 3.21 5.03
C PHE A 26 -3.78 1.90 4.95
N PHE A 27 -5.00 1.94 4.48
CA PHE A 27 -5.75 0.73 4.20
C PHE A 27 -6.32 0.77 2.78
N THR A 28 -6.57 -0.39 2.24
CA THR A 28 -7.37 -0.54 1.03
C THR A 28 -8.34 -1.70 1.22
N ARG A 29 -9.51 -1.57 0.63
CA ARG A 29 -10.51 -2.63 0.68
C ARG A 29 -11.20 -2.77 -0.66
N SER A 30 -11.48 -3.97 -1.04
CA SER A 30 -12.16 -4.29 -2.28
C SER A 30 -12.68 -5.72 -2.22
N ASP A 31 -13.87 -5.94 -2.73
CA ASP A 31 -14.45 -7.27 -2.92
C ASP A 31 -14.38 -8.17 -1.67
N GLY A 32 -14.71 -7.59 -0.51
CA GLY A 32 -14.73 -8.32 0.75
C GLY A 32 -13.37 -8.52 1.42
N HIS A 33 -12.30 -7.94 0.87
CA HIS A 33 -10.95 -8.01 1.44
C HIS A 33 -10.50 -6.63 1.92
N ILE A 34 -9.68 -6.62 2.97
CA ILE A 34 -9.04 -5.40 3.47
C ILE A 34 -7.58 -5.71 3.80
N ALA A 35 -6.70 -4.77 3.55
CA ALA A 35 -5.29 -4.87 3.90
C ALA A 35 -4.76 -3.54 4.38
N TYR A 36 -3.66 -3.57 5.12
CA TYR A 36 -3.07 -2.42 5.78
C TYR A 36 -1.62 -2.27 5.35
N PHE A 37 -1.19 -1.02 5.18
CA PHE A 37 0.11 -0.70 4.60
C PHE A 37 0.76 0.44 5.36
N ARG A 38 2.08 0.40 5.43
CA ARG A 38 2.92 1.51 5.91
C ARG A 38 3.57 2.22 4.73
N LYS A 39 4.13 3.38 4.96
CA LYS A 39 4.92 4.06 3.91
C LYS A 39 6.19 3.28 3.60
N PRO A 40 6.62 3.27 2.33
CA PRO A 40 7.86 2.59 1.96
C PRO A 40 9.09 3.32 2.49
N THR A 41 10.16 2.58 2.69
CA THR A 41 11.49 3.13 2.97
C THR A 41 12.14 3.57 1.67
N ARG A 42 13.20 4.36 1.77
CA ARG A 42 13.94 4.81 0.60
C ARG A 42 14.49 3.66 -0.27
N PRO A 43 15.11 2.61 0.31
CA PRO A 43 15.53 1.48 -0.50
C PRO A 43 14.39 0.77 -1.21
N GLU A 44 13.22 0.68 -0.59
CA GLU A 44 12.04 0.06 -1.20
C GLU A 44 11.55 0.88 -2.39
N VAL A 45 11.50 2.20 -2.27
CA VAL A 45 11.16 3.09 -3.38
C VAL A 45 12.18 2.95 -4.50
N SER A 46 13.45 2.97 -4.18
CA SER A 46 14.53 2.84 -5.16
C SER A 46 14.43 1.53 -5.94
N TYR A 47 14.18 0.44 -5.24
CA TYR A 47 13.99 -0.87 -5.88
C TYR A 47 12.78 -0.87 -6.83
N SER A 48 11.65 -0.32 -6.38
CA SER A 48 10.45 -0.22 -7.20
C SER A 48 10.71 0.59 -8.48
N MET A 49 11.42 1.70 -8.35
CA MET A 49 11.76 2.54 -9.51
C MET A 49 12.70 1.85 -10.49
N SER A 50 13.53 0.92 -10.02
CA SER A 50 14.37 0.11 -10.90
C SER A 50 13.57 -0.85 -11.77
N LEU A 51 12.30 -1.09 -11.44
CA LEU A 51 11.39 -1.96 -12.16
C LEU A 51 10.47 -1.21 -13.12
N GLN A 52 10.81 0.02 -13.50
CA GLN A 52 9.94 0.88 -14.34
C GLN A 52 9.57 0.29 -15.70
N SER A 53 10.38 -0.61 -16.24
CA SER A 53 10.05 -1.29 -17.48
C SER A 53 8.90 -2.29 -17.34
N ASP A 54 8.54 -2.63 -16.10
CA ASP A 54 7.42 -3.50 -15.78
C ASP A 54 6.59 -2.85 -14.66
N PRO A 55 5.58 -2.03 -15.01
CA PRO A 55 4.76 -1.32 -14.00
C PRO A 55 4.05 -2.25 -13.03
N ILE A 56 3.66 -3.44 -13.45
CA ILE A 56 3.00 -4.41 -12.57
C ILE A 56 3.98 -4.90 -11.51
N LYS A 57 5.20 -5.22 -11.91
CA LYS A 57 6.25 -5.61 -10.95
C LYS A 57 6.61 -4.49 -9.99
N ALA A 58 6.65 -3.25 -10.48
CA ALA A 58 6.93 -2.10 -9.65
C ALA A 58 5.86 -1.93 -8.58
N SER A 59 4.57 -2.00 -8.95
CA SER A 59 3.46 -1.91 -8.02
C SER A 59 3.47 -3.06 -7.02
N GLU A 60 3.70 -4.28 -7.48
CA GLU A 60 3.82 -5.47 -6.62
C GLU A 60 4.91 -5.28 -5.57
N SER A 61 6.05 -4.78 -5.98
CA SER A 61 7.19 -4.52 -5.10
C SER A 61 6.81 -3.59 -3.94
N ILE A 62 6.12 -2.48 -4.23
CA ILE A 62 5.69 -1.53 -3.21
C ILE A 62 4.62 -2.14 -2.31
N LEU A 63 3.60 -2.75 -2.88
CA LEU A 63 2.50 -3.32 -2.10
C LEU A 63 3.00 -4.44 -1.17
N LYS A 64 3.87 -5.30 -1.68
CA LYS A 64 4.42 -6.39 -0.89
C LYS A 64 5.34 -5.90 0.22
N ALA A 65 6.19 -4.91 -0.06
CA ALA A 65 7.11 -4.36 0.93
C ALA A 65 6.39 -3.60 2.05
N CYS A 66 5.32 -2.90 1.71
CA CYS A 66 4.60 -2.04 2.66
C CYS A 66 3.46 -2.75 3.40
N HIS A 67 3.09 -3.95 2.96
CA HIS A 67 2.00 -4.74 3.58
C HIS A 67 2.38 -5.12 5.01
N ILE A 68 1.57 -4.70 5.98
CA ILE A 68 1.81 -4.99 7.39
C ILE A 68 0.77 -5.90 8.01
N GLY A 69 -0.37 -6.07 7.35
CA GLY A 69 -1.41 -6.98 7.82
C GLY A 69 -2.60 -7.01 6.89
N GLY A 70 -3.51 -7.93 7.16
CA GLY A 70 -4.71 -8.11 6.38
C GLY A 70 -4.52 -9.06 5.20
N SER A 71 -5.45 -9.00 4.26
CA SER A 71 -5.47 -9.90 3.10
C SER A 71 -4.27 -9.66 2.18
N ASP A 72 -3.72 -10.72 1.62
CA ASP A 72 -2.56 -10.65 0.73
C ASP A 72 -2.93 -10.57 -0.77
N VAL A 73 -4.22 -10.55 -1.08
CA VAL A 73 -4.68 -10.53 -2.49
C VAL A 73 -4.24 -9.28 -3.24
N PHE A 74 -4.03 -8.17 -2.53
CA PHE A 74 -3.70 -6.89 -3.16
C PHE A 74 -2.33 -6.88 -3.82
N TYR A 75 -1.43 -7.76 -3.43
CA TYR A 75 -0.13 -7.90 -4.11
C TYR A 75 0.07 -9.27 -4.77
N LYS A 76 -0.91 -10.15 -4.69
CA LYS A 76 -0.82 -11.49 -5.30
C LYS A 76 -1.68 -11.63 -6.53
N GLU A 77 -2.87 -11.03 -6.54
CA GLU A 77 -3.81 -11.17 -7.65
C GLU A 77 -3.81 -9.92 -8.53
N PRO A 78 -3.60 -10.08 -9.85
CA PRO A 78 -3.46 -8.94 -10.78
C PRO A 78 -4.64 -7.95 -10.74
N GLY A 79 -5.87 -8.46 -10.62
CA GLY A 79 -7.06 -7.60 -10.57
C GLY A 79 -7.06 -6.67 -9.38
N PHE A 80 -6.68 -7.17 -8.21
CA PHE A 80 -6.57 -6.35 -7.00
C PHE A 80 -5.38 -5.40 -7.08
N MET A 81 -4.27 -5.87 -7.62
CA MET A 81 -3.05 -5.08 -7.74
C MET A 81 -3.26 -3.86 -8.64
N ILE A 82 -3.90 -4.04 -9.78
CA ILE A 82 -4.20 -2.94 -10.71
C ILE A 82 -5.16 -1.96 -10.06
N GLY A 83 -6.18 -2.48 -9.34
CA GLY A 83 -7.14 -1.64 -8.62
C GLY A 83 -6.52 -0.84 -7.48
N ALA A 84 -5.36 -1.26 -6.99
CA ALA A 84 -4.66 -0.58 -5.89
C ALA A 84 -3.70 0.52 -6.37
N SER A 85 -3.78 0.95 -7.61
CA SER A 85 -2.85 1.96 -8.16
C SER A 85 -2.89 3.28 -7.38
N ASP A 86 -4.08 3.72 -6.95
CA ASP A 86 -4.21 4.95 -6.15
C ASP A 86 -3.54 4.79 -4.78
N LEU A 87 -3.61 3.60 -4.20
CA LEU A 87 -2.90 3.30 -2.96
C LEU A 87 -1.39 3.39 -3.15
N VAL A 88 -0.88 2.83 -4.23
CA VAL A 88 0.57 2.89 -4.54
C VAL A 88 1.02 4.35 -4.65
N GLU A 89 0.27 5.19 -5.35
CA GLU A 89 0.56 6.62 -5.43
C GLU A 89 0.58 7.29 -4.05
N ALA A 90 -0.41 6.97 -3.22
CA ALA A 90 -0.49 7.53 -1.86
C ALA A 90 0.69 7.07 -1.00
N LEU A 91 1.10 5.81 -1.12
CA LEU A 91 2.24 5.27 -0.38
C LEU A 91 3.56 5.91 -0.81
N MET A 92 3.73 6.16 -2.09
CA MET A 92 4.92 6.81 -2.62
C MET A 92 5.00 8.28 -2.23
N ASP A 93 3.84 8.92 -1.98
CA ASP A 93 3.74 10.30 -1.54
C ASP A 93 4.58 11.26 -2.40
N ILE A 94 4.41 11.14 -3.72
CA ILE A 94 5.16 11.94 -4.68
C ILE A 94 4.75 13.40 -4.57
N LYS A 95 5.74 14.26 -4.34
CA LYS A 95 5.53 15.70 -4.21
C LYS A 95 5.61 16.39 -5.57
N LYS A 96 4.71 17.35 -5.78
CA LYS A 96 4.85 18.26 -6.92
C LYS A 96 5.99 19.23 -6.63
N VAL A 97 6.94 19.25 -7.53
CA VAL A 97 8.09 20.15 -7.42
C VAL A 97 8.03 21.16 -8.55
N GLU A 98 8.06 22.43 -8.20
CA GLU A 98 8.08 23.51 -9.16
C GLU A 98 9.53 23.80 -9.57
N LEU A 99 9.77 23.86 -10.87
CA LEU A 99 11.08 24.22 -11.43
C LEU A 99 11.05 25.65 -11.90
N GLY A 100 11.98 26.44 -11.41
CA GLY A 100 12.17 27.80 -11.86
C GLY A 100 13.60 28.03 -12.31
N LYS A 101 13.78 28.94 -13.27
CA LYS A 101 15.10 29.38 -13.70
C LYS A 101 15.28 30.84 -13.33
N LEU A 102 16.37 31.12 -12.62
CA LEU A 102 16.72 32.51 -12.26
C LEU A 102 17.48 33.23 -13.37
#